data_cf0df59ff24e07e0a795bfa09d731752
#
_entry.id   cf0df59ff24e07e0a795bfa09d731752
#
_cell.length_a   1.000
_cell.length_b   1.000
_cell.length_c   1.000
_cell.angle_alpha   90.00
_cell.angle_beta   90.00
_cell.angle_gamma   90.00
#
_symmetry.space_group_name_H-M   'P 1'
#
loop_
_entity.id
_entity.type
_entity.pdbx_description
1 polymer ?
#
loop_
_entity_poly.entity_id
_entity_poly.type
_entity_poly.pdbx_seq_one_letter_code
_entity_poly.pdbx_strand_id
1 'polypeptide(L)'
;GHIDHVGGAGAFMADSTGATVVAHENVALRFERYRLTNGYNHVINERQFGQFRRRGYDLAGARHFLPSGTPNPHQTYQSTLDLEIGGTLFQLNHARGETDDHTWTWVPSHKAICAGDFFIWAFPNAGNPQKAQRYPREWAQALRDMAAMRPELFLPAHGLPIAGEKRIHYVLTSVAEALESLVKQTLQMMNEGARLND
;
A
#
# COMPACT_ATOMS: atom_id res chain seq x y z
N GLY A 1 5.16 2.39 -0.98
CA GLY A 1 6.61 2.15 -1.09
C GLY A 1 7.04 0.72 -0.74
N HIS A 2 6.14 -0.28 -0.74
CA HIS A 2 6.51 -1.68 -0.64
C HIS A 2 7.31 -2.12 -1.87
N ILE A 3 8.24 -3.07 -1.67
CA ILE A 3 9.20 -3.52 -2.70
C ILE A 3 8.51 -4.16 -3.92
N ASP A 4 7.43 -4.86 -3.73
CA ASP A 4 6.63 -5.50 -4.78
C ASP A 4 5.90 -4.49 -5.68
N HIS A 5 5.78 -3.23 -5.22
CA HIS A 5 5.21 -2.14 -6.02
C HIS A 5 6.29 -1.25 -6.68
N VAL A 6 7.43 -1.09 -6.03
CA VAL A 6 8.45 -0.11 -6.47
C VAL A 6 9.71 -0.76 -7.04
N GLY A 7 9.96 -2.03 -6.71
CA GLY A 7 11.23 -2.69 -7.06
C GLY A 7 11.50 -2.81 -8.56
N GLY A 8 10.45 -2.86 -9.38
CA GLY A 8 10.56 -2.89 -10.84
C GLY A 8 10.68 -1.52 -11.52
N ALA A 9 10.52 -0.42 -10.77
CA ALA A 9 10.48 0.92 -11.35
C ALA A 9 11.74 1.29 -12.14
N GLY A 10 12.91 0.76 -11.75
CA GLY A 10 14.16 0.98 -12.46
C GLY A 10 14.15 0.47 -13.90
N ALA A 11 13.48 -0.65 -14.18
CA ALA A 11 13.36 -1.18 -15.53
C ALA A 11 12.52 -0.24 -16.43
N PHE A 12 11.40 0.27 -15.92
CA PHE A 12 10.58 1.25 -16.65
C PHE A 12 11.34 2.55 -16.91
N MET A 13 12.15 3.00 -15.95
CA MET A 13 12.95 4.23 -16.10
C MET A 13 14.07 4.09 -17.13
N ALA A 14 14.64 2.88 -17.27
CA ALA A 14 15.70 2.62 -18.25
C ALA A 14 15.19 2.78 -19.70
N ASP A 15 13.93 2.41 -19.96
CA ASP A 15 13.32 2.46 -21.28
C ASP A 15 12.55 3.77 -21.56
N SER A 16 12.33 4.57 -20.51
CA SER A 16 11.46 5.77 -20.58
C SER A 16 12.29 7.04 -20.44
N THR A 17 12.60 7.69 -21.55
CA THR A 17 13.26 9.01 -21.53
C THR A 17 12.30 10.08 -21.00
N GLY A 18 12.69 10.73 -19.89
CA GLY A 18 11.92 11.84 -19.32
C GLY A 18 10.76 11.46 -18.41
N ALA A 19 10.60 10.17 -18.04
CA ALA A 19 9.60 9.78 -17.06
C ALA A 19 9.91 10.35 -15.66
N THR A 20 8.88 10.84 -14.97
CA THR A 20 8.99 11.38 -13.61
C THR A 20 8.37 10.41 -12.61
N VAL A 21 9.12 10.06 -11.58
CA VAL A 21 8.60 9.27 -10.44
C VAL A 21 8.00 10.23 -9.43
N VAL A 22 6.69 10.09 -9.20
CA VAL A 22 5.94 10.90 -8.24
C VAL A 22 5.48 9.99 -7.10
N ALA A 23 5.68 10.42 -5.84
CA ALA A 23 5.28 9.64 -4.68
C ALA A 23 5.04 10.52 -3.45
N HIS A 24 4.37 9.96 -2.44
CA HIS A 24 4.32 10.60 -1.12
C HIS A 24 5.73 10.72 -0.50
N GLU A 25 6.00 11.81 0.22
CA GLU A 25 7.33 12.11 0.78
C GLU A 25 7.91 10.97 1.65
N ASN A 26 7.06 10.23 2.37
CA ASN A 26 7.49 9.09 3.21
C ASN A 26 8.04 7.90 2.40
N VAL A 27 7.85 7.85 1.08
CA VAL A 27 8.43 6.78 0.24
C VAL A 27 9.95 6.85 0.26
N ALA A 28 10.54 8.05 0.18
CA ALA A 28 11.99 8.21 0.27
C ALA A 28 12.53 7.74 1.64
N LEU A 29 11.86 8.11 2.73
CA LEU A 29 12.21 7.68 4.09
C LEU A 29 12.11 6.15 4.26
N ARG A 30 11.11 5.52 3.62
CA ARG A 30 11.00 4.06 3.59
C ARG A 30 12.17 3.42 2.85
N PHE A 31 12.61 3.98 1.74
CA PHE A 31 13.78 3.48 1.00
C PHE A 31 15.06 3.56 1.83
N GLU A 32 15.26 4.65 2.57
CA GLU A 32 16.37 4.77 3.52
C GLU A 32 16.31 3.69 4.60
N ARG A 33 15.14 3.48 5.18
CA ARG A 33 14.94 2.42 6.16
C ARG A 33 15.25 1.04 5.58
N TYR A 34 14.83 0.73 4.36
CA TYR A 34 15.14 -0.54 3.70
C TYR A 34 16.64 -0.74 3.51
N ARG A 35 17.38 0.33 3.19
CA ARG A 35 18.84 0.29 3.08
C ARG A 35 19.50 0.03 4.45
N LEU A 36 19.05 0.74 5.49
CA LEU A 36 19.57 0.58 6.86
C LEU A 36 19.27 -0.82 7.44
N THR A 37 18.10 -1.35 7.19
CA THR A 37 17.64 -2.63 7.75
C THR A 37 17.69 -3.77 6.72
N ASN A 38 18.58 -3.68 5.74
CA ASN A 38 18.66 -4.59 4.60
C ASN A 38 18.61 -6.08 4.99
N GLY A 39 19.51 -6.52 5.85
CA GLY A 39 19.57 -7.91 6.31
C GLY A 39 18.32 -8.34 7.09
N TYR A 40 17.80 -7.47 7.95
CA TYR A 40 16.58 -7.75 8.72
C TYR A 40 15.37 -7.92 7.81
N ASN A 41 15.23 -7.09 6.78
CA ASN A 41 14.12 -7.21 5.82
C ASN A 41 14.13 -8.56 5.09
N HIS A 42 15.31 -9.08 4.71
CA HIS A 42 15.42 -10.43 4.14
C HIS A 42 14.92 -11.49 5.14
N VAL A 43 15.37 -11.43 6.38
CA VAL A 43 14.99 -12.38 7.43
C VAL A 43 13.47 -12.40 7.68
N ILE A 44 12.86 -11.22 7.86
CA ILE A 44 11.42 -11.15 8.16
C ILE A 44 10.56 -11.56 6.96
N ASN A 45 10.99 -11.26 5.73
CA ASN A 45 10.26 -11.72 4.54
C ASN A 45 10.39 -13.24 4.35
N GLU A 46 11.56 -13.82 4.62
CA GLU A 46 11.72 -15.27 4.61
C GLU A 46 10.80 -15.96 5.61
N ARG A 47 10.64 -15.39 6.81
CA ARG A 47 9.72 -15.90 7.85
C ARG A 47 8.25 -15.77 7.44
N GLN A 48 7.87 -14.64 6.85
CA GLN A 48 6.49 -14.34 6.49
C GLN A 48 5.99 -15.12 5.27
N PHE A 49 6.82 -15.24 4.24
CA PHE A 49 6.43 -15.79 2.94
C PHE A 49 7.02 -17.17 2.65
N GLY A 50 7.77 -17.74 3.60
CA GLY A 50 8.48 -18.99 3.43
C GLY A 50 9.76 -18.82 2.61
N GLN A 51 10.47 -19.92 2.42
CA GLN A 51 11.76 -19.90 1.73
C GLN A 51 11.59 -19.65 0.22
N PHE A 52 11.60 -18.41 -0.21
CA PHE A 52 11.57 -18.03 -1.63
C PHE A 52 12.71 -18.69 -2.43
N ARG A 53 13.87 -18.93 -1.82
CA ARG A 53 15.01 -19.63 -2.41
C ARG A 53 14.64 -21.01 -2.98
N ARG A 54 13.71 -21.74 -2.33
CA ARG A 54 13.27 -23.08 -2.80
C ARG A 54 12.29 -23.03 -3.96
N ARG A 55 11.73 -21.87 -4.29
CA ARG A 55 10.70 -21.70 -5.34
C ARG A 55 11.25 -21.08 -6.63
N GLY A 56 12.57 -20.94 -6.78
CA GLY A 56 13.17 -20.34 -7.97
C GLY A 56 13.06 -18.82 -8.07
N TYR A 57 12.46 -18.17 -7.08
CA TYR A 57 12.53 -16.71 -6.97
C TYR A 57 13.82 -16.34 -6.26
N ASP A 58 14.91 -16.18 -7.03
CA ASP A 58 16.19 -15.80 -6.49
C ASP A 58 16.25 -14.33 -6.10
N LEU A 59 15.55 -13.97 -5.01
CA LEU A 59 15.79 -12.71 -4.31
C LEU A 59 17.15 -12.71 -3.61
N ALA A 60 17.82 -13.87 -3.51
CA ALA A 60 19.11 -14.01 -2.84
C ALA A 60 20.28 -13.52 -3.69
N GLY A 61 20.11 -13.40 -5.00
CA GLY A 61 21.07 -12.71 -5.88
C GLY A 61 21.05 -11.20 -5.66
N ALA A 62 19.94 -10.65 -5.16
CA ALA A 62 19.86 -9.25 -4.79
C ALA A 62 20.63 -9.01 -3.48
N ARG A 63 21.83 -8.44 -3.58
CA ARG A 63 22.60 -7.98 -2.41
C ARG A 63 21.82 -6.97 -1.56
N HIS A 64 20.77 -6.39 -2.11
CA HIS A 64 19.96 -5.34 -1.51
C HIS A 64 18.48 -5.71 -1.53
N PHE A 65 17.81 -5.58 -0.38
CA PHE A 65 16.36 -5.78 -0.25
C PHE A 65 15.59 -4.81 -1.16
N LEU A 66 15.98 -3.53 -1.16
CA LEU A 66 15.55 -2.57 -2.18
C LEU A 66 16.50 -2.68 -3.38
N PRO A 67 16.03 -3.07 -4.57
CA PRO A 67 16.88 -3.17 -5.75
C PRO A 67 17.64 -1.87 -6.02
N SER A 68 18.92 -1.98 -6.37
CA SER A 68 19.79 -0.82 -6.55
C SER A 68 19.35 0.15 -7.66
N GLY A 69 18.61 -0.36 -8.64
CA GLY A 69 18.03 0.45 -9.72
C GLY A 69 16.70 1.14 -9.36
N THR A 70 16.16 0.93 -8.15
CA THR A 70 14.92 1.60 -7.76
C THR A 70 15.14 3.12 -7.62
N PRO A 71 14.48 3.95 -8.44
CA PRO A 71 14.66 5.40 -8.40
C PRO A 71 14.04 5.99 -7.14
N ASN A 72 14.70 6.99 -6.57
CA ASN A 72 14.02 7.84 -5.60
C ASN A 72 12.95 8.68 -6.31
N PRO A 73 11.88 9.11 -5.61
CA PRO A 73 10.92 10.05 -6.19
C PRO A 73 11.59 11.34 -6.68
N HIS A 74 11.26 11.78 -7.89
CA HIS A 74 11.69 13.05 -8.46
C HIS A 74 10.81 14.20 -7.96
N GLN A 75 9.54 13.91 -7.71
CA GLN A 75 8.56 14.83 -7.15
C GLN A 75 7.86 14.15 -5.98
N THR A 76 7.70 14.89 -4.89
CA THR A 76 6.97 14.39 -3.71
C THR A 76 5.79 15.29 -3.38
N TYR A 77 4.82 14.73 -2.65
CA TYR A 77 3.66 15.45 -2.11
C TYR A 77 3.34 14.94 -0.70
N GLN A 78 2.50 15.68 0.05
CA GLN A 78 2.17 15.36 1.44
C GLN A 78 0.75 14.83 1.62
N SER A 79 -0.25 15.48 1.01
CA SER A 79 -1.66 15.10 1.20
C SER A 79 -2.34 14.71 -0.10
N THR A 80 -2.34 15.63 -1.05
CA THR A 80 -2.96 15.45 -2.37
C THR A 80 -2.07 16.03 -3.46
N LEU A 81 -2.20 15.48 -4.66
CA LEU A 81 -1.57 16.04 -5.87
C LEU A 81 -2.43 15.71 -7.07
N ASP A 82 -2.74 16.72 -7.86
CA ASP A 82 -3.41 16.55 -9.14
C ASP A 82 -2.37 16.51 -10.27
N LEU A 83 -2.47 15.51 -11.12
CA LEU A 83 -1.65 15.34 -12.33
C LEU A 83 -2.56 15.24 -13.54
N GLU A 84 -2.28 16.02 -14.56
CA GLU A 84 -2.93 15.90 -15.86
C GLU A 84 -1.97 15.24 -16.86
N ILE A 85 -2.37 14.08 -17.38
CA ILE A 85 -1.55 13.30 -18.32
C ILE A 85 -2.42 12.93 -19.52
N GLY A 86 -2.07 13.44 -20.69
CA GLY A 86 -2.82 13.18 -21.93
C GLY A 86 -4.29 13.62 -21.86
N GLY A 87 -4.60 14.72 -21.15
CA GLY A 87 -5.95 15.22 -20.95
C GLY A 87 -6.76 14.43 -19.90
N THR A 88 -6.16 13.49 -19.21
CA THR A 88 -6.79 12.76 -18.10
C THR A 88 -6.27 13.27 -16.77
N LEU A 89 -7.17 13.63 -15.87
CA LEU A 89 -6.86 14.03 -14.49
C LEU A 89 -6.69 12.80 -13.60
N PHE A 90 -5.57 12.76 -12.89
CA PHE A 90 -5.25 11.80 -11.84
C PHE A 90 -5.11 12.53 -10.51
N GLN A 91 -6.01 12.27 -9.58
CA GLN A 91 -5.99 12.88 -8.26
C GLN A 91 -5.36 11.91 -7.26
N LEU A 92 -4.13 12.16 -6.88
CA LEU A 92 -3.39 11.36 -5.90
C LEU A 92 -3.79 11.81 -4.49
N ASN A 93 -4.17 10.85 -3.66
CA ASN A 93 -4.59 11.08 -2.29
C ASN A 93 -3.74 10.24 -1.35
N HIS A 94 -3.10 10.88 -0.40
CA HIS A 94 -2.41 10.18 0.67
C HIS A 94 -3.38 9.81 1.78
N ALA A 95 -3.24 8.61 2.30
CA ALA A 95 -3.80 8.21 3.59
C ALA A 95 -2.91 7.12 4.21
N ARG A 96 -2.87 7.07 5.53
CA ARG A 96 -2.24 5.97 6.23
C ARG A 96 -3.12 4.72 6.15
N GLY A 97 -2.51 3.57 5.94
CA GLY A 97 -3.21 2.31 5.86
C GLY A 97 -2.28 1.17 6.28
N GLU A 98 -1.99 0.24 5.39
CA GLU A 98 -0.97 -0.76 5.62
C GLU A 98 0.41 -0.11 5.85
N THR A 99 0.64 1.06 5.28
CA THR A 99 1.87 1.84 5.46
C THR A 99 1.56 3.33 5.65
N ASP A 100 2.58 4.06 6.09
CA ASP A 100 2.56 5.50 6.33
C ASP A 100 2.79 6.36 5.07
N ASP A 101 3.05 5.72 3.94
CA ASP A 101 3.34 6.34 2.64
C ASP A 101 2.31 5.97 1.56
N HIS A 102 1.17 5.43 1.97
CA HIS A 102 0.18 4.88 1.07
C HIS A 102 -0.52 5.97 0.25
N THR A 103 -0.78 5.66 -1.01
CA THR A 103 -1.47 6.52 -1.96
C THR A 103 -2.57 5.74 -2.66
N TRP A 104 -3.72 6.37 -2.83
CA TRP A 104 -4.75 5.93 -3.77
C TRP A 104 -5.02 7.05 -4.79
N THR A 105 -5.42 6.68 -6.00
CA THR A 105 -5.62 7.63 -7.08
C THR A 105 -7.06 7.56 -7.58
N TRP A 106 -7.73 8.70 -7.62
CA TRP A 106 -9.02 8.87 -8.25
C TRP A 106 -8.85 9.38 -9.68
N VAL A 107 -9.56 8.77 -10.63
CA VAL A 107 -9.59 9.19 -12.04
C VAL A 107 -11.05 9.55 -12.39
N PRO A 108 -11.46 10.84 -12.26
CA PRO A 108 -12.85 11.27 -12.35
C PRO A 108 -13.54 10.90 -13.68
N SER A 109 -12.84 11.08 -14.79
CA SER A 109 -13.36 10.80 -16.15
C SER A 109 -13.76 9.34 -16.36
N HIS A 110 -13.17 8.43 -15.58
CA HIS A 110 -13.43 6.99 -15.63
C HIS A 110 -14.18 6.47 -14.42
N LYS A 111 -14.50 7.34 -13.43
CA LYS A 111 -15.00 6.94 -12.12
C LYS A 111 -14.22 5.77 -11.53
N ALA A 112 -12.89 5.83 -11.68
CA ALA A 112 -12.00 4.75 -11.33
C ALA A 112 -11.12 5.11 -10.14
N ILE A 113 -10.88 4.13 -9.26
CA ILE A 113 -9.90 4.24 -8.17
C ILE A 113 -8.80 3.19 -8.37
N CYS A 114 -7.53 3.64 -8.37
CA CYS A 114 -6.37 2.79 -8.19
C CYS A 114 -6.02 2.79 -6.70
N ALA A 115 -6.28 1.70 -6.02
CA ALA A 115 -6.30 1.67 -4.56
C ALA A 115 -4.98 1.24 -3.91
N GLY A 116 -4.02 0.71 -4.67
CA GLY A 116 -2.85 0.06 -4.06
C GLY A 116 -3.28 -1.05 -3.10
N ASP A 117 -2.59 -1.16 -1.96
CA ASP A 117 -2.88 -2.16 -0.92
C ASP A 117 -3.95 -1.74 0.08
N PHE A 118 -4.70 -0.65 -0.18
CA PHE A 118 -5.88 -0.35 0.64
C PHE A 118 -6.94 -1.45 0.55
N PHE A 119 -6.91 -2.22 -0.52
CA PHE A 119 -7.74 -3.40 -0.67
C PHE A 119 -6.93 -4.55 -1.28
N ILE A 120 -6.98 -5.70 -0.64
CA ILE A 120 -6.49 -6.97 -1.14
C ILE A 120 -7.61 -8.01 -0.99
N TRP A 121 -7.58 -9.07 -1.80
CA TRP A 121 -8.56 -10.16 -1.73
C TRP A 121 -8.32 -11.11 -0.55
N ALA A 122 -8.01 -10.53 0.62
CA ALA A 122 -7.79 -11.23 1.88
C ALA A 122 -8.11 -10.29 3.04
N PHE A 123 -8.11 -10.81 4.27
CA PHE A 123 -8.24 -9.97 5.46
C PHE A 123 -7.06 -8.98 5.54
N PRO A 124 -7.31 -7.69 5.84
CA PRO A 124 -6.26 -6.69 5.89
C PRO A 124 -5.16 -7.03 6.90
N ASN A 125 -3.91 -6.89 6.49
CA ASN A 125 -2.76 -7.06 7.40
C ASN A 125 -2.64 -5.84 8.32
N ALA A 126 -3.52 -5.75 9.29
CA ALA A 126 -3.65 -4.60 10.20
C ALA A 126 -2.63 -4.56 11.33
N GLY A 127 -1.82 -5.60 11.48
CA GLY A 127 -0.76 -5.65 12.48
C GLY A 127 0.24 -6.77 12.21
N ASN A 128 1.51 -6.49 12.50
CA ASN A 128 2.57 -7.49 12.43
C ASN A 128 3.70 -7.07 13.39
N PRO A 129 4.02 -7.88 14.43
CA PRO A 129 5.00 -7.51 15.45
C PRO A 129 6.43 -7.40 14.93
N GLN A 130 6.73 -7.94 13.75
CA GLN A 130 8.06 -7.91 13.14
C GLN A 130 8.25 -6.75 12.15
N LYS A 131 7.19 -6.02 11.82
CA LYS A 131 7.21 -4.93 10.82
C LYS A 131 6.81 -3.59 11.42
N ALA A 132 6.97 -2.53 10.64
CA ALA A 132 6.54 -1.22 11.04
C ALA A 132 5.03 -1.16 11.34
N GLN A 133 4.65 -0.18 12.13
CA GLN A 133 3.27 0.08 12.50
C GLN A 133 2.33 0.10 11.29
N ARG A 134 1.11 -0.43 11.49
CA ARG A 134 -0.04 -0.32 10.62
C ARG A 134 -1.04 0.69 11.21
N TYR A 135 -1.94 1.19 10.40
CA TYR A 135 -2.84 2.27 10.75
C TYR A 135 -4.30 1.87 10.48
N PRO A 136 -4.84 0.86 11.19
CA PRO A 136 -6.14 0.27 10.85
C PRO A 136 -7.30 1.26 10.94
N ARG A 137 -7.22 2.25 11.83
CA ARG A 137 -8.26 3.28 11.97
C ARG A 137 -8.28 4.24 10.78
N GLU A 138 -7.12 4.77 10.41
CA GLU A 138 -6.97 5.66 9.25
C GLU A 138 -7.21 4.89 7.94
N TRP A 139 -6.86 3.61 7.91
CA TRP A 139 -7.14 2.73 6.79
C TRP A 139 -8.66 2.58 6.57
N ALA A 140 -9.42 2.31 7.62
CA ALA A 140 -10.89 2.24 7.54
C ALA A 140 -11.49 3.55 7.03
N GLN A 141 -10.99 4.71 7.51
CA GLN A 141 -11.45 6.01 7.03
C GLN A 141 -11.16 6.19 5.54
N ALA A 142 -9.95 5.86 5.07
CA ALA A 142 -9.60 5.95 3.65
C ALA A 142 -10.51 5.09 2.76
N LEU A 143 -10.89 3.88 3.20
CA LEU A 143 -11.83 3.02 2.49
C LEU A 143 -13.24 3.65 2.41
N ARG A 144 -13.68 4.33 3.47
CA ARG A 144 -14.96 5.07 3.46
C ARG A 144 -14.90 6.29 2.55
N ASP A 145 -13.78 7.02 2.53
CA ASP A 145 -13.57 8.14 1.63
C ASP A 145 -13.61 7.68 0.15
N MET A 146 -12.95 6.57 -0.17
CA MET A 146 -13.03 5.94 -1.50
C MET A 146 -14.46 5.53 -1.86
N ALA A 147 -15.21 4.94 -0.93
CA ALA A 147 -16.59 4.54 -1.15
C ALA A 147 -17.52 5.74 -1.43
N ALA A 148 -17.25 6.87 -0.74
CA ALA A 148 -18.00 8.12 -0.93
C ALA A 148 -17.80 8.76 -2.31
N MET A 149 -16.68 8.46 -3.01
CA MET A 149 -16.45 8.88 -4.40
C MET A 149 -17.36 8.17 -5.41
N ARG A 150 -18.07 7.11 -5.00
CA ARG A 150 -18.98 6.31 -5.82
C ARG A 150 -18.31 5.79 -7.10
N PRO A 151 -17.16 5.10 -6.98
CA PRO A 151 -16.44 4.60 -8.14
C PRO A 151 -17.24 3.50 -8.86
N GLU A 152 -17.09 3.45 -10.18
CA GLU A 152 -17.65 2.39 -11.04
C GLU A 152 -16.60 1.33 -11.39
N LEU A 153 -15.30 1.67 -11.23
CA LEU A 153 -14.18 0.77 -11.41
C LEU A 153 -13.21 0.91 -10.24
N PHE A 154 -12.77 -0.21 -9.70
CA PHE A 154 -11.84 -0.27 -8.58
C PHE A 154 -10.70 -1.23 -8.89
N LEU A 155 -9.47 -0.73 -8.82
CA LEU A 155 -8.24 -1.40 -9.22
C LEU A 155 -7.34 -1.59 -7.99
N PRO A 156 -7.44 -2.71 -7.26
CA PRO A 156 -6.49 -3.04 -6.20
C PRO A 156 -5.13 -3.42 -6.79
N ALA A 157 -4.06 -3.29 -6.01
CA ALA A 157 -2.74 -3.73 -6.47
C ALA A 157 -2.60 -5.26 -6.48
N HIS A 158 -3.30 -5.94 -5.58
CA HIS A 158 -3.32 -7.40 -5.50
C HIS A 158 -4.73 -7.96 -5.69
N GLY A 159 -4.91 -8.76 -6.73
CA GLY A 159 -6.16 -9.42 -7.09
C GLY A 159 -6.88 -8.79 -8.28
N LEU A 160 -8.10 -9.23 -8.51
CA LEU A 160 -8.87 -8.82 -9.69
C LEU A 160 -9.52 -7.44 -9.51
N PRO A 161 -9.65 -6.66 -10.58
CA PRO A 161 -10.48 -5.46 -10.61
C PRO A 161 -11.92 -5.75 -10.21
N ILE A 162 -12.57 -4.75 -9.61
CA ILE A 162 -13.98 -4.81 -9.22
C ILE A 162 -14.74 -3.75 -10.01
N ALA A 163 -15.80 -4.14 -10.68
CA ALA A 163 -16.68 -3.24 -11.40
C ALA A 163 -18.07 -3.16 -10.77
N GLY A 164 -18.67 -1.97 -10.85
CA GLY A 164 -20.02 -1.65 -10.38
C GLY A 164 -20.06 -1.02 -9.00
N GLU A 165 -20.60 0.20 -8.93
CA GLU A 165 -20.67 1.06 -7.75
C GLU A 165 -21.15 0.32 -6.50
N LYS A 166 -22.26 -0.41 -6.58
CA LYS A 166 -22.84 -1.12 -5.43
C LYS A 166 -21.90 -2.19 -4.87
N ARG A 167 -21.23 -2.94 -5.75
CA ARG A 167 -20.27 -3.98 -5.34
C ARG A 167 -19.04 -3.37 -4.70
N ILE A 168 -18.51 -2.30 -5.31
CA ILE A 168 -17.34 -1.58 -4.79
C ILE A 168 -17.68 -0.99 -3.42
N HIS A 169 -18.81 -0.31 -3.30
CA HIS A 169 -19.27 0.22 -2.03
C HIS A 169 -19.34 -0.86 -0.95
N TYR A 170 -19.96 -2.00 -1.27
CA TYR A 170 -20.08 -3.13 -0.33
C TYR A 170 -18.72 -3.65 0.14
N VAL A 171 -17.78 -3.91 -0.77
CA VAL A 171 -16.48 -4.47 -0.36
C VAL A 171 -15.65 -3.46 0.45
N LEU A 172 -15.65 -2.17 0.08
CA LEU A 172 -14.92 -1.14 0.79
C LEU A 172 -15.48 -0.94 2.20
N THR A 173 -16.80 -0.85 2.34
CA THR A 173 -17.44 -0.66 3.65
C THR A 173 -17.28 -1.89 4.53
N SER A 174 -17.38 -3.11 3.98
CA SER A 174 -17.16 -4.35 4.74
C SER A 174 -15.73 -4.45 5.30
N VAL A 175 -14.72 -4.08 4.52
CA VAL A 175 -13.33 -4.06 5.00
C VAL A 175 -13.12 -2.95 6.03
N ALA A 176 -13.71 -1.78 5.84
CA ALA A 176 -13.66 -0.69 6.82
C ALA A 176 -14.27 -1.12 8.17
N GLU A 177 -15.45 -1.75 8.14
CA GLU A 177 -16.12 -2.29 9.33
C GLU A 177 -15.28 -3.35 10.05
N ALA A 178 -14.61 -4.23 9.30
CA ALA A 178 -13.72 -5.24 9.86
C ALA A 178 -12.53 -4.59 10.60
N LEU A 179 -11.91 -3.57 10.00
CA LEU A 179 -10.82 -2.82 10.61
C LEU A 179 -11.27 -2.04 11.86
N GLU A 180 -12.41 -1.37 11.79
CA GLU A 180 -13.01 -0.65 12.92
C GLU A 180 -13.36 -1.59 14.07
N SER A 181 -13.92 -2.77 13.76
CA SER A 181 -14.23 -3.81 14.74
C SER A 181 -12.96 -4.34 15.42
N LEU A 182 -11.90 -4.58 14.65
CA LEU A 182 -10.59 -4.99 15.19
C LEU A 182 -10.06 -3.94 16.18
N VAL A 183 -10.06 -2.67 15.79
CA VAL A 183 -9.60 -1.58 16.67
C VAL A 183 -10.43 -1.51 17.94
N LYS A 184 -11.77 -1.55 17.80
CA LYS A 184 -12.70 -1.48 18.95
C LYS A 184 -12.47 -2.63 19.92
N GLN A 185 -12.38 -3.86 19.42
CA GLN A 185 -12.18 -5.04 20.27
C GLN A 185 -10.80 -4.99 20.95
N THR A 186 -9.74 -4.62 20.23
CA THR A 186 -8.41 -4.49 20.81
C THR A 186 -8.39 -3.47 21.93
N LEU A 187 -8.97 -2.28 21.73
CA LEU A 187 -9.05 -1.25 22.77
C LEU A 187 -9.86 -1.68 23.97
N GLN A 188 -10.96 -2.40 23.74
CA GLN A 188 -11.78 -2.95 24.82
C GLN A 188 -10.96 -3.94 25.66
N MET A 189 -10.32 -4.92 25.04
CA MET A 189 -9.48 -5.91 25.73
C MET A 189 -8.34 -5.23 26.51
N MET A 190 -7.68 -4.24 25.92
CA MET A 190 -6.63 -3.47 26.61
C MET A 190 -7.17 -2.76 27.86
N ASN A 191 -8.33 -2.13 27.76
CA ASN A 191 -8.97 -1.43 28.89
C ASN A 191 -9.45 -2.39 29.99
N GLU A 192 -9.74 -3.62 29.65
CA GLU A 192 -10.09 -4.71 30.59
C GLU A 192 -8.87 -5.41 31.19
N GLY A 193 -7.66 -4.99 30.79
CA GLY A 193 -6.39 -5.52 31.33
C GLY A 193 -5.93 -6.83 30.69
N ALA A 194 -6.43 -7.18 29.51
CA ALA A 194 -5.98 -8.34 28.78
C ALA A 194 -4.47 -8.26 28.46
N ARG A 195 -3.82 -9.41 28.47
CA ARG A 195 -2.41 -9.54 28.10
C ARG A 195 -2.26 -9.82 26.60
N LEU A 196 -1.06 -9.63 26.08
CA LEU A 196 -0.78 -9.83 24.66
C LEU A 196 -1.14 -11.25 24.13
N ASN A 197 -1.16 -12.24 25.02
CA ASN A 197 -1.42 -13.66 24.68
C ASN A 197 -2.85 -14.11 25.04
N ASP A 198 -3.73 -13.24 25.51
CA ASP A 198 -5.12 -13.51 25.76
C ASP A 198 -5.94 -13.30 24.49
#